data_365702cf48493a96cd2b876972400eec
#
_entry.id   365702cf48493a96cd2b876972400eec
#
_cell.length_a   1.000
_cell.length_b   1.000
_cell.length_c   1.000
_cell.angle_alpha   90.00
_cell.angle_beta   90.00
_cell.angle_gamma   90.00
#
_symmetry.space_group_name_H-M   'P 1'
#
loop_
_entity.id
_entity.type
_entity.pdbx_description
1 polymer ?
#
loop_
_entity_poly.entity_id
_entity_poly.type
_entity_poly.pdbx_seq_one_letter_code
_entity_poly.pdbx_strand_id
1 'polypeptide(L)'
;MTIYISPNPGKTSASEIALRAAQILLTHGAAVLMNDALQENSTAGVVYLPLEQCLERADVILTIGGDGTILHEANLSLRYAKPILGINLGRCGFLATCEIGEMETKLSAVARGEFQLDNRMLLYAHVLGHDGWEGHALNDVVVTKGRLQQAIDFSIYCDDILVEHYRGDGVIVATPTGSTAYSMAAGGPILDSQTKGVVVTPICPHSLASPAMVFAQERKLNICVGQVADGEVFISCDGAAGFPLKAGATAEVRLSDQVVQLITFSKADQFQAIDQKLRSRR
;
A
#
# COMPACT_ATOMS: atom_id res chain seq x y z
N MET A 1 -6.64 9.50 23.88
CA MET A 1 -6.30 9.23 22.47
C MET A 1 -7.54 9.38 21.62
N THR A 2 -7.43 10.00 20.45
CA THR A 2 -8.55 10.22 19.52
C THR A 2 -8.35 9.31 18.30
N ILE A 3 -9.34 8.51 17.94
CA ILE A 3 -9.22 7.50 16.89
C ILE A 3 -10.27 7.76 15.82
N TYR A 4 -9.83 7.95 14.59
CA TYR A 4 -10.70 8.00 13.42
C TYR A 4 -10.92 6.60 12.88
N ILE A 5 -12.19 6.17 12.77
CA ILE A 5 -12.56 4.86 12.22
C ILE A 5 -13.01 5.03 10.77
N SER A 6 -12.32 4.32 9.85
CA SER A 6 -12.59 4.30 8.41
C SER A 6 -13.00 2.88 7.96
N PRO A 7 -14.29 2.58 7.92
CA PRO A 7 -14.78 1.30 7.40
C PRO A 7 -14.77 1.30 5.88
N ASN A 8 -14.41 0.16 5.27
CA ASN A 8 -14.46 -0.04 3.84
C ASN A 8 -15.92 -0.03 3.33
N PRO A 9 -16.31 0.96 2.50
CA PRO A 9 -17.70 1.07 2.04
C PRO A 9 -18.14 -0.09 1.12
N GLY A 10 -17.18 -0.80 0.51
CA GLY A 10 -17.46 -1.97 -0.34
C GLY A 10 -17.72 -3.28 0.41
N LYS A 11 -17.65 -3.27 1.76
CA LYS A 11 -17.86 -4.47 2.58
C LYS A 11 -19.00 -4.26 3.57
N THR A 12 -20.09 -5.01 3.42
CA THR A 12 -21.29 -4.90 4.25
C THR A 12 -21.04 -5.10 5.75
N SER A 13 -20.11 -6.00 6.11
CA SER A 13 -19.73 -6.24 7.52
C SER A 13 -18.84 -5.15 8.13
N ALA A 14 -18.28 -4.25 7.31
CA ALA A 14 -17.36 -3.23 7.82
C ALA A 14 -18.04 -2.25 8.78
N SER A 15 -19.28 -1.86 8.49
CA SER A 15 -20.05 -0.94 9.34
C SER A 15 -20.37 -1.55 10.70
N GLU A 16 -20.79 -2.82 10.75
CA GLU A 16 -21.06 -3.52 12.00
C GLU A 16 -19.80 -3.63 12.89
N ILE A 17 -18.68 -4.04 12.26
CA ILE A 17 -17.40 -4.13 12.97
C ILE A 17 -16.90 -2.75 13.41
N ALA A 18 -17.17 -1.68 12.64
CA ALA A 18 -16.83 -0.31 13.01
C ALA A 18 -17.58 0.13 14.30
N LEU A 19 -18.87 -0.18 14.39
CA LEU A 19 -19.65 0.14 15.58
C LEU A 19 -19.16 -0.65 16.81
N ARG A 20 -18.82 -1.92 16.63
CA ARG A 20 -18.22 -2.74 17.69
C ARG A 20 -16.85 -2.20 18.11
N ALA A 21 -16.00 -1.82 17.18
CA ALA A 21 -14.70 -1.19 17.46
C ALA A 21 -14.88 0.13 18.23
N ALA A 22 -15.84 0.96 17.82
CA ALA A 22 -16.16 2.20 18.51
C ALA A 22 -16.58 1.97 19.97
N GLN A 23 -17.45 0.98 20.25
CA GLN A 23 -17.85 0.63 21.61
C GLN A 23 -16.68 0.22 22.49
N ILE A 24 -15.77 -0.64 21.96
CA ILE A 24 -14.56 -1.05 22.68
C ILE A 24 -13.71 0.17 23.03
N LEU A 25 -13.42 1.02 22.06
CA LEU A 25 -12.58 2.20 22.23
C LEU A 25 -13.17 3.19 23.24
N LEU A 26 -14.47 3.47 23.14
CA LEU A 26 -15.20 4.34 24.08
C LEU A 26 -15.17 3.79 25.51
N THR A 27 -15.35 2.47 25.69
CA THR A 27 -15.28 1.81 26.99
C THR A 27 -13.92 1.96 27.64
N HIS A 28 -12.85 2.02 26.83
CA HIS A 28 -11.47 2.21 27.30
C HIS A 28 -11.04 3.68 27.31
N GLY A 29 -11.98 4.64 27.21
CA GLY A 29 -11.72 6.06 27.40
C GLY A 29 -11.12 6.79 26.20
N ALA A 30 -11.10 6.18 25.00
CA ALA A 30 -10.70 6.86 23.79
C ALA A 30 -11.85 7.72 23.23
N ALA A 31 -11.52 8.84 22.58
CA ALA A 31 -12.46 9.59 21.75
C ALA A 31 -12.53 8.94 20.37
N VAL A 32 -13.73 8.79 19.82
CA VAL A 32 -13.95 8.13 18.52
C VAL A 32 -14.56 9.10 17.53
N LEU A 33 -13.95 9.21 16.35
CA LEU A 33 -14.41 10.00 15.23
C LEU A 33 -14.80 9.08 14.07
N MET A 34 -15.85 9.44 13.36
CA MET A 34 -16.25 8.84 12.07
C MET A 34 -16.63 9.94 11.08
N ASN A 35 -16.55 9.60 9.79
CA ASN A 35 -17.01 10.49 8.75
C ASN A 35 -18.53 10.72 8.87
N ASP A 36 -18.98 11.97 8.71
CA ASP A 36 -20.38 12.38 8.78
C ASP A 36 -21.27 11.70 7.72
N ALA A 37 -20.70 11.25 6.61
CA ALA A 37 -21.41 10.42 5.63
C ALA A 37 -21.91 9.09 6.20
N LEU A 38 -21.42 8.66 7.37
CA LEU A 38 -21.83 7.43 8.09
C LEU A 38 -22.83 7.70 9.22
N GLN A 39 -23.30 8.93 9.40
CA GLN A 39 -24.12 9.35 10.54
C GLN A 39 -25.50 8.70 10.60
N GLU A 40 -26.05 8.17 9.49
CA GLU A 40 -27.34 7.46 9.49
C GLU A 40 -27.41 6.30 10.48
N ASN A 41 -26.26 5.68 10.82
CA ASN A 41 -26.13 4.62 11.81
C ASN A 41 -25.44 5.13 13.09
N SER A 42 -25.85 6.29 13.59
CA SER A 42 -25.17 6.96 14.69
C SER A 42 -25.12 6.11 15.96
N THR A 43 -23.96 6.09 16.62
CA THR A 43 -23.71 5.43 17.90
C THR A 43 -23.43 6.47 18.97
N ALA A 44 -24.02 6.29 20.17
CA ALA A 44 -23.79 7.18 21.29
C ALA A 44 -22.29 7.24 21.65
N GLY A 45 -21.77 8.46 21.82
CA GLY A 45 -20.38 8.70 22.17
C GLY A 45 -19.43 8.86 20.97
N VAL A 46 -19.87 8.50 19.75
CA VAL A 46 -19.10 8.73 18.51
C VAL A 46 -19.37 10.16 17.99
N VAL A 47 -18.34 10.87 17.61
CA VAL A 47 -18.43 12.20 16.99
C VAL A 47 -18.31 12.06 15.49
N TYR A 48 -19.31 12.54 14.75
CA TYR A 48 -19.34 12.52 13.28
C TYR A 48 -18.94 13.88 12.74
N LEU A 49 -17.92 13.91 11.87
CA LEU A 49 -17.32 15.11 11.31
C LEU A 49 -16.96 14.89 9.84
N PRO A 50 -16.81 15.96 9.03
CA PRO A 50 -16.19 15.87 7.72
C PRO A 50 -14.82 15.21 7.79
N LEU A 51 -14.46 14.44 6.76
CA LEU A 51 -13.23 13.62 6.72
C LEU A 51 -11.98 14.39 7.14
N GLU A 52 -11.78 15.58 6.61
CA GLU A 52 -10.60 16.41 6.91
C GLU A 52 -10.50 16.74 8.41
N GLN A 53 -11.63 17.09 9.04
CA GLN A 53 -11.65 17.37 10.47
C GLN A 53 -11.42 16.12 11.33
N CYS A 54 -11.87 14.94 10.85
CA CYS A 54 -11.55 13.67 11.49
C CYS A 54 -10.04 13.44 11.50
N LEU A 55 -9.40 13.58 10.33
CA LEU A 55 -7.97 13.33 10.14
C LEU A 55 -7.09 14.35 10.89
N GLU A 56 -7.48 15.62 10.93
CA GLU A 56 -6.76 16.64 11.70
C GLU A 56 -6.74 16.35 13.20
N ARG A 57 -7.89 15.89 13.75
CA ARG A 57 -8.06 15.65 15.18
C ARG A 57 -7.64 14.28 15.66
N ALA A 58 -7.57 13.31 14.76
CA ALA A 58 -7.20 11.94 15.11
C ALA A 58 -5.73 11.83 15.51
N ASP A 59 -5.43 10.95 16.45
CA ASP A 59 -4.09 10.47 16.74
C ASP A 59 -3.76 9.22 15.93
N VAL A 60 -4.79 8.41 15.57
CA VAL A 60 -4.69 7.13 14.86
C VAL A 60 -5.82 7.01 13.85
N ILE A 61 -5.52 6.44 12.68
CA ILE A 61 -6.50 5.99 11.68
C ILE A 61 -6.72 4.48 11.91
N LEU A 62 -7.95 4.09 12.23
CA LEU A 62 -8.37 2.69 12.34
C LEU A 62 -9.12 2.31 11.06
N THR A 63 -8.50 1.51 10.20
CA THR A 63 -9.15 1.02 8.99
C THR A 63 -9.82 -0.33 9.24
N ILE A 64 -10.99 -0.56 8.64
CA ILE A 64 -11.70 -1.83 8.74
C ILE A 64 -11.96 -2.38 7.35
N GLY A 65 -11.20 -3.42 6.99
CA GLY A 65 -11.28 -3.95 5.62
C GLY A 65 -10.27 -5.03 5.33
N GLY A 66 -9.21 -4.72 4.64
CA GLY A 66 -8.09 -5.57 4.25
C GLY A 66 -6.93 -4.72 3.76
N ASP A 67 -5.89 -5.35 3.20
CA ASP A 67 -4.70 -4.64 2.72
C ASP A 67 -5.05 -3.49 1.77
N GLY A 68 -5.98 -3.70 0.82
CA GLY A 68 -6.42 -2.65 -0.11
C GLY A 68 -7.05 -1.43 0.58
N THR A 69 -7.68 -1.59 1.76
CA THR A 69 -8.20 -0.47 2.53
C THR A 69 -7.05 0.33 3.16
N ILE A 70 -6.02 -0.37 3.66
CA ILE A 70 -4.82 0.29 4.21
C ILE A 70 -4.08 1.05 3.10
N LEU A 71 -3.94 0.48 1.90
CA LEU A 71 -3.32 1.16 0.76
C LEU A 71 -4.07 2.44 0.39
N HIS A 72 -5.40 2.42 0.41
CA HIS A 72 -6.22 3.61 0.17
C HIS A 72 -5.97 4.70 1.22
N GLU A 73 -5.90 4.32 2.50
CA GLU A 73 -5.67 5.25 3.61
C GLU A 73 -4.20 5.69 3.75
N ALA A 74 -3.26 5.01 3.10
CA ALA A 74 -1.83 5.33 3.19
C ALA A 74 -1.53 6.77 2.75
N ASN A 75 -2.18 7.26 1.68
CA ASN A 75 -2.02 8.63 1.21
C ASN A 75 -2.57 9.67 2.22
N LEU A 76 -3.68 9.36 2.90
CA LEU A 76 -4.22 10.20 3.97
C LEU A 76 -3.31 10.17 5.20
N SER A 77 -2.80 8.97 5.55
CA SER A 77 -1.80 8.80 6.61
C SER A 77 -0.58 9.70 6.38
N LEU A 78 -0.06 9.73 5.16
CA LEU A 78 1.07 10.58 4.79
C LEU A 78 0.75 12.07 4.97
N ARG A 79 -0.38 12.51 4.39
CA ARG A 79 -0.78 13.92 4.39
C ARG A 79 -0.97 14.48 5.81
N TYR A 80 -1.51 13.67 6.71
CA TYR A 80 -1.82 14.09 8.09
C TYR A 80 -0.84 13.54 9.13
N ALA A 81 0.19 12.80 8.71
CA ALA A 81 1.18 12.16 9.58
C ALA A 81 0.53 11.31 10.70
N LYS A 82 -0.44 10.46 10.35
CA LYS A 82 -1.18 9.63 11.31
C LYS A 82 -0.85 8.15 11.12
N PRO A 83 -0.53 7.40 12.18
CA PRO A 83 -0.34 5.96 12.10
C PRO A 83 -1.65 5.24 11.79
N ILE A 84 -1.55 4.11 11.09
CA ILE A 84 -2.69 3.27 10.69
C ILE A 84 -2.69 1.97 11.49
N LEU A 85 -3.86 1.61 12.03
CA LEU A 85 -4.18 0.25 12.48
C LEU A 85 -5.20 -0.36 11.53
N GLY A 86 -4.96 -1.57 11.01
CA GLY A 86 -5.90 -2.29 10.17
C GLY A 86 -6.61 -3.43 10.91
N ILE A 87 -7.94 -3.46 10.88
CA ILE A 87 -8.74 -4.63 11.24
C ILE A 87 -9.08 -5.41 9.98
N ASN A 88 -8.67 -6.68 9.95
CA ASN A 88 -8.88 -7.56 8.81
C ASN A 88 -10.30 -8.18 8.84
N LEU A 89 -11.08 -7.97 7.76
CA LEU A 89 -12.42 -8.55 7.58
C LEU A 89 -12.45 -9.81 6.72
N GLY A 90 -11.31 -10.29 6.29
CA GLY A 90 -11.29 -11.37 5.31
C GLY A 90 -10.11 -12.31 5.45
N ARG A 91 -9.53 -12.70 4.31
CA ARG A 91 -8.32 -13.50 4.33
C ARG A 91 -7.19 -12.69 4.96
N CYS A 92 -6.38 -13.33 5.79
CA CYS A 92 -5.22 -12.73 6.43
C CYS A 92 -4.42 -11.88 5.43
N GLY A 93 -4.26 -10.59 5.74
CA GLY A 93 -3.47 -9.64 4.98
C GLY A 93 -2.02 -9.61 5.44
N PHE A 94 -1.18 -8.84 4.77
CA PHE A 94 0.21 -8.57 5.18
C PHE A 94 0.34 -7.24 5.93
N LEU A 95 -0.67 -6.36 5.84
CA LEU A 95 -0.66 -5.02 6.40
C LEU A 95 -1.59 -4.88 7.62
N ALA A 96 -2.74 -5.57 7.60
CA ALA A 96 -3.68 -5.54 8.72
C ALA A 96 -3.18 -6.44 9.87
N THR A 97 -2.92 -5.83 11.03
CA THR A 97 -2.31 -6.50 12.19
C THR A 97 -3.32 -6.88 13.26
N CYS A 98 -4.62 -6.64 13.05
CA CYS A 98 -5.70 -6.97 14.00
C CYS A 98 -6.75 -7.85 13.34
N GLU A 99 -6.95 -9.05 13.84
CA GLU A 99 -8.06 -9.92 13.47
C GLU A 99 -9.30 -9.59 14.31
N ILE A 100 -10.52 -9.93 13.80
CA ILE A 100 -11.79 -9.65 14.50
C ILE A 100 -11.81 -10.24 15.92
N GLY A 101 -11.24 -11.44 16.11
CA GLY A 101 -11.15 -12.11 17.42
C GLY A 101 -10.23 -11.42 18.43
N GLU A 102 -9.31 -10.57 17.95
CA GLU A 102 -8.32 -9.87 18.79
C GLU A 102 -8.70 -8.42 19.11
N MET A 103 -9.82 -7.93 18.56
CA MET A 103 -10.23 -6.52 18.66
C MET A 103 -10.24 -6.01 20.10
N GLU A 104 -10.84 -6.77 21.04
CA GLU A 104 -10.95 -6.34 22.45
C GLU A 104 -9.57 -6.06 23.04
N THR A 105 -8.64 -6.99 22.89
CA THR A 105 -7.29 -6.88 23.43
C THR A 105 -6.48 -5.77 22.74
N LYS A 106 -6.49 -5.75 21.41
CA LYS A 106 -5.65 -4.81 20.64
C LYS A 106 -6.19 -3.37 20.69
N LEU A 107 -7.51 -3.17 20.60
CA LEU A 107 -8.08 -1.83 20.67
C LEU A 107 -8.01 -1.23 22.09
N SER A 108 -8.15 -2.05 23.14
CA SER A 108 -7.89 -1.59 24.50
C SER A 108 -6.44 -1.15 24.71
N ALA A 109 -5.48 -1.88 24.13
CA ALA A 109 -4.07 -1.49 24.15
C ALA A 109 -3.83 -0.17 23.39
N VAL A 110 -4.45 -0.02 22.21
CA VAL A 110 -4.37 1.26 21.43
C VAL A 110 -4.95 2.41 22.23
N ALA A 111 -6.11 2.25 22.86
CA ALA A 111 -6.71 3.30 23.69
C ALA A 111 -5.78 3.79 24.82
N ARG A 112 -4.93 2.90 25.36
CA ARG A 112 -3.92 3.20 26.39
C ARG A 112 -2.57 3.67 25.81
N GLY A 113 -2.39 3.68 24.48
CA GLY A 113 -1.10 4.01 23.83
C GLY A 113 -0.07 2.88 23.88
N GLU A 114 -0.49 1.64 24.15
CA GLU A 114 0.38 0.46 24.29
C GLU A 114 0.55 -0.27 22.96
N PHE A 115 1.33 0.29 22.04
CA PHE A 115 1.62 -0.28 20.71
C PHE A 115 3.00 0.17 20.22
N GLN A 116 3.47 -0.44 19.15
CA GLN A 116 4.69 -0.06 18.44
C GLN A 116 4.34 0.51 17.07
N LEU A 117 5.24 1.36 16.53
CA LEU A 117 5.13 1.87 15.18
C LEU A 117 6.13 1.14 14.29
N ASP A 118 5.63 0.58 13.20
CA ASP A 118 6.40 -0.04 12.14
C ASP A 118 6.44 0.93 10.94
N ASN A 119 7.61 1.52 10.70
CA ASN A 119 7.82 2.47 9.62
C ASN A 119 7.99 1.74 8.30
N ARG A 120 7.05 1.92 7.39
CA ARG A 120 7.06 1.32 6.05
C ARG A 120 7.56 2.32 5.02
N MET A 121 8.56 1.90 4.25
CA MET A 121 9.10 2.68 3.13
C MET A 121 8.06 2.84 2.04
N LEU A 122 8.16 3.94 1.32
CA LEU A 122 7.35 4.24 0.14
C LEU A 122 8.23 4.40 -1.08
N LEU A 123 7.69 4.05 -2.24
CA LEU A 123 8.21 4.53 -3.50
C LEU A 123 7.65 5.91 -3.80
N TYR A 124 8.45 6.74 -4.43
CA TYR A 124 8.02 7.93 -5.16
C TYR A 124 8.30 7.71 -6.64
N ALA A 125 7.33 8.02 -7.48
CA ALA A 125 7.46 7.93 -8.92
C ALA A 125 6.96 9.20 -9.60
N HIS A 126 7.62 9.60 -10.68
CA HIS A 126 7.16 10.67 -11.56
C HIS A 126 7.56 10.40 -13.01
N VAL A 127 6.87 11.04 -13.96
CA VAL A 127 7.17 10.91 -15.40
C VAL A 127 8.05 12.07 -15.84
N LEU A 128 9.23 11.80 -16.36
CA LEU A 128 10.19 12.82 -16.80
C LEU A 128 9.64 13.63 -17.97
N GLY A 129 9.82 14.95 -17.92
CA GLY A 129 9.35 15.87 -18.98
C GLY A 129 7.85 16.00 -19.09
N HIS A 130 7.11 15.51 -18.11
CA HIS A 130 5.65 15.63 -18.02
C HIS A 130 5.28 16.33 -16.72
N ASP A 131 4.90 17.61 -16.82
CA ASP A 131 4.43 18.37 -15.66
C ASP A 131 3.05 17.86 -15.24
N GLY A 132 2.98 17.08 -14.17
CA GLY A 132 1.69 16.81 -13.55
C GLY A 132 1.35 15.38 -13.19
N TRP A 133 2.24 14.38 -13.37
CA TRP A 133 2.00 13.08 -12.75
C TRP A 133 3.16 12.67 -11.84
N GLU A 134 2.81 12.52 -10.60
CA GLU A 134 3.65 11.93 -9.57
C GLU A 134 2.79 11.09 -8.62
N GLY A 135 3.39 10.15 -7.93
CA GLY A 135 2.67 9.29 -7.00
C GLY A 135 3.58 8.65 -5.97
N HIS A 136 2.96 8.26 -4.86
CA HIS A 136 3.59 7.43 -3.83
C HIS A 136 2.96 6.05 -3.84
N ALA A 137 3.76 5.02 -3.54
CA ALA A 137 3.28 3.66 -3.40
C ALA A 137 3.86 3.00 -2.14
N LEU A 138 2.97 2.40 -1.35
CA LEU A 138 3.34 1.58 -0.20
C LEU A 138 3.79 0.19 -0.66
N ASN A 139 3.11 -0.38 -1.67
CA ASN A 139 3.48 -1.66 -2.26
C ASN A 139 4.35 -1.48 -3.50
N ASP A 140 3.79 -0.98 -4.59
CA ASP A 140 4.45 -1.03 -5.88
C ASP A 140 4.03 0.09 -6.85
N VAL A 141 4.98 0.42 -7.72
CA VAL A 141 4.78 1.21 -8.94
C VAL A 141 4.83 0.24 -10.10
N VAL A 142 3.78 0.24 -10.93
CA VAL A 142 3.64 -0.65 -12.06
C VAL A 142 3.61 0.14 -13.36
N VAL A 143 4.49 -0.19 -14.29
CA VAL A 143 4.42 0.27 -15.69
C VAL A 143 3.99 -0.91 -16.52
N THR A 144 2.83 -0.84 -17.16
CA THR A 144 2.23 -1.99 -17.85
C THR A 144 1.49 -1.59 -19.12
N LYS A 145 1.38 -2.55 -20.05
CA LYS A 145 0.57 -2.39 -21.25
C LYS A 145 -0.91 -2.26 -20.93
N GLY A 146 -1.63 -1.46 -21.72
CA GLY A 146 -3.09 -1.35 -21.65
C GLY A 146 -3.83 -2.27 -22.62
N ARG A 147 -3.16 -2.81 -23.64
CA ARG A 147 -3.74 -3.73 -24.64
C ARG A 147 -3.22 -5.15 -24.49
N LEU A 148 -4.11 -6.13 -24.66
CA LEU A 148 -3.82 -7.54 -24.40
C LEU A 148 -2.83 -8.17 -25.38
N GLN A 149 -2.70 -7.68 -26.62
CA GLN A 149 -2.04 -8.42 -27.70
C GLN A 149 -0.63 -7.93 -28.07
N GLN A 150 -0.10 -6.88 -27.42
CA GLN A 150 1.21 -6.32 -27.78
C GLN A 150 2.15 -6.36 -26.60
N ALA A 151 3.29 -7.02 -26.75
CA ALA A 151 4.40 -6.90 -25.81
C ALA A 151 5.17 -5.61 -26.12
N ILE A 152 5.68 -4.96 -25.08
CA ILE A 152 6.33 -3.65 -25.12
C ILE A 152 7.80 -3.80 -24.76
N ASP A 153 8.64 -3.00 -25.38
CA ASP A 153 10.06 -2.93 -25.04
C ASP A 153 10.24 -2.01 -23.82
N PHE A 154 10.90 -2.53 -22.80
CA PHE A 154 11.27 -1.81 -21.58
C PHE A 154 12.80 -1.77 -21.44
N SER A 155 13.34 -0.59 -21.16
CA SER A 155 14.73 -0.43 -20.74
C SER A 155 14.75 0.11 -19.32
N ILE A 156 15.47 -0.59 -18.44
CA ILE A 156 15.59 -0.25 -17.04
C ILE A 156 17.01 0.24 -16.78
N TYR A 157 17.12 1.45 -16.28
CA TYR A 157 18.39 2.05 -15.89
C TYR A 157 18.44 2.20 -14.39
N CYS A 158 19.61 1.94 -13.80
CA CYS A 158 19.93 2.21 -12.41
C CYS A 158 21.07 3.23 -12.36
N ASP A 159 20.82 4.41 -11.79
CA ASP A 159 21.79 5.53 -11.78
C ASP A 159 22.40 5.78 -13.19
N ASP A 160 21.53 5.86 -14.20
CA ASP A 160 21.83 6.08 -15.61
C ASP A 160 22.59 4.93 -16.33
N ILE A 161 22.81 3.80 -15.65
CA ILE A 161 23.41 2.60 -16.24
C ILE A 161 22.30 1.65 -16.66
N LEU A 162 22.29 1.23 -17.94
CA LEU A 162 21.35 0.21 -18.43
C LEU A 162 21.63 -1.11 -17.71
N VAL A 163 20.65 -1.60 -16.95
CA VAL A 163 20.76 -2.84 -16.18
C VAL A 163 19.94 -3.98 -16.78
N GLU A 164 18.87 -3.65 -17.52
CA GLU A 164 18.02 -4.64 -18.16
C GLU A 164 17.30 -4.04 -19.38
N HIS A 165 17.13 -4.86 -20.41
CA HIS A 165 16.30 -4.55 -21.57
C HIS A 165 15.55 -5.80 -21.99
N TYR A 166 14.23 -5.72 -22.01
CA TYR A 166 13.39 -6.84 -22.43
C TYR A 166 12.08 -6.38 -23.06
N ARG A 167 11.45 -7.30 -23.77
CA ARG A 167 10.11 -7.17 -24.31
C ARG A 167 9.14 -7.97 -23.43
N GLY A 168 8.03 -7.37 -22.98
CA GLY A 168 7.10 -8.04 -22.08
C GLY A 168 5.80 -7.26 -21.87
N ASP A 169 5.06 -7.64 -20.84
CA ASP A 169 3.78 -7.01 -20.50
C ASP A 169 3.95 -5.78 -19.59
N GLY A 170 5.06 -5.69 -18.86
CA GLY A 170 5.31 -4.57 -17.95
C GLY A 170 6.48 -4.82 -17.01
N VAL A 171 6.63 -3.90 -16.06
CA VAL A 171 7.61 -3.96 -14.98
C VAL A 171 6.95 -3.48 -13.68
N ILE A 172 7.29 -4.15 -12.58
CA ILE A 172 6.90 -3.78 -11.23
C ILE A 172 8.14 -3.32 -10.49
N VAL A 173 8.08 -2.15 -9.86
CA VAL A 173 9.04 -1.74 -8.84
C VAL A 173 8.32 -1.80 -7.50
N ALA A 174 8.78 -2.67 -6.60
CA ALA A 174 8.13 -2.91 -5.33
C ALA A 174 9.00 -2.55 -4.14
N THR A 175 8.37 -2.01 -3.09
CA THR A 175 8.96 -1.89 -1.75
C THR A 175 9.13 -3.28 -1.14
N PRO A 176 9.86 -3.44 -0.03
CA PRO A 176 9.84 -4.68 0.74
C PRO A 176 8.43 -5.09 1.18
N THR A 177 7.57 -4.13 1.54
CA THR A 177 6.15 -4.37 1.83
C THR A 177 5.42 -4.94 0.62
N GLY A 178 5.57 -4.33 -0.56
CA GLY A 178 4.97 -4.75 -1.82
C GLY A 178 5.57 -6.02 -2.42
N SER A 179 6.73 -6.48 -1.91
CA SER A 179 7.34 -7.74 -2.35
C SER A 179 6.43 -8.95 -2.17
N THR A 180 5.44 -8.85 -1.27
CA THR A 180 4.42 -9.89 -1.02
C THR A 180 3.13 -9.68 -1.81
N ALA A 181 3.03 -8.60 -2.61
CA ALA A 181 1.87 -8.23 -3.42
C ALA A 181 2.01 -8.68 -4.90
N TYR A 182 1.91 -7.76 -5.83
CA TYR A 182 1.97 -8.08 -7.27
C TYR A 182 3.34 -8.59 -7.70
N SER A 183 4.42 -8.05 -7.11
CA SER A 183 5.79 -8.54 -7.38
C SER A 183 5.93 -10.05 -7.12
N MET A 184 5.38 -10.56 -5.99
CA MET A 184 5.40 -11.99 -5.70
C MET A 184 4.61 -12.80 -6.74
N ALA A 185 3.46 -12.32 -7.17
CA ALA A 185 2.64 -12.99 -8.18
C ALA A 185 3.34 -13.03 -9.55
N ALA A 186 4.20 -12.05 -9.85
CA ALA A 186 5.03 -11.99 -11.04
C ALA A 186 6.37 -12.75 -10.90
N GLY A 187 6.62 -13.46 -9.79
CA GLY A 187 7.84 -14.25 -9.57
C GLY A 187 8.98 -13.52 -8.86
N GLY A 188 8.71 -12.35 -8.29
CA GLY A 188 9.67 -11.63 -7.46
C GLY A 188 9.92 -12.29 -6.10
N PRO A 189 11.07 -12.06 -5.46
CA PRO A 189 11.39 -12.58 -4.13
C PRO A 189 10.56 -11.87 -3.05
N ILE A 190 10.31 -12.59 -1.95
CA ILE A 190 9.79 -11.99 -0.72
C ILE A 190 10.95 -11.33 0.02
N LEU A 191 10.79 -10.06 0.38
CA LEU A 191 11.73 -9.33 1.22
C LEU A 191 11.16 -9.17 2.63
N ASP A 192 12.04 -9.17 3.62
CA ASP A 192 11.72 -8.66 4.95
C ASP A 192 11.35 -7.18 4.85
N SER A 193 10.29 -6.74 5.53
CA SER A 193 9.82 -5.34 5.51
C SER A 193 10.86 -4.34 5.98
N GLN A 194 11.87 -4.79 6.73
CA GLN A 194 12.97 -3.98 7.22
C GLN A 194 14.15 -3.92 6.24
N THR A 195 14.08 -4.63 5.11
CA THR A 195 15.12 -4.58 4.07
C THR A 195 15.21 -3.17 3.48
N LYS A 196 16.42 -2.65 3.38
CA LYS A 196 16.69 -1.33 2.77
C LYS A 196 16.96 -1.50 1.28
N GLY A 197 15.91 -1.63 0.49
CA GLY A 197 16.01 -1.83 -0.94
C GLY A 197 14.66 -1.94 -1.63
N VAL A 198 14.69 -2.08 -2.95
CA VAL A 198 13.51 -2.22 -3.80
C VAL A 198 13.68 -3.42 -4.73
N VAL A 199 12.57 -4.04 -5.11
CA VAL A 199 12.57 -5.15 -6.10
C VAL A 199 12.05 -4.63 -7.42
N VAL A 200 12.76 -4.94 -8.50
CA VAL A 200 12.28 -4.78 -9.87
C VAL A 200 11.93 -6.14 -10.43
N THR A 201 10.68 -6.34 -10.80
CA THR A 201 10.16 -7.62 -11.29
C THR A 201 9.54 -7.43 -12.67
N PRO A 202 10.08 -8.08 -13.73
CA PRO A 202 9.46 -8.09 -15.05
C PRO A 202 8.10 -8.79 -15.04
N ILE A 203 7.14 -8.31 -15.87
CA ILE A 203 5.86 -8.96 -16.07
C ILE A 203 5.87 -9.66 -17.42
N CYS A 204 5.75 -11.00 -17.42
CA CYS A 204 5.70 -11.85 -18.60
C CYS A 204 6.78 -11.48 -19.64
N PRO A 205 8.08 -11.41 -19.30
CA PRO A 205 9.13 -11.10 -20.25
C PRO A 205 9.23 -12.21 -21.30
N HIS A 206 9.48 -11.83 -22.56
CA HIS A 206 9.71 -12.78 -23.64
C HIS A 206 11.14 -13.36 -23.65
N SER A 207 12.03 -12.80 -22.83
CA SER A 207 13.37 -13.33 -22.61
C SER A 207 13.35 -14.45 -21.57
N LEU A 208 14.12 -15.51 -21.81
CA LEU A 208 14.30 -16.61 -20.85
C LEU A 208 15.17 -16.23 -19.65
N ALA A 209 15.82 -15.07 -19.68
CA ALA A 209 16.80 -14.63 -18.69
C ALA A 209 16.56 -13.18 -18.22
N SER A 210 15.33 -12.85 -17.85
CA SER A 210 14.99 -11.55 -17.22
C SER A 210 14.55 -11.80 -15.77
N PRO A 211 15.49 -12.00 -14.83
CA PRO A 211 15.17 -12.27 -13.43
C PRO A 211 14.70 -11.01 -12.72
N ALA A 212 13.98 -11.19 -11.62
CA ALA A 212 13.74 -10.10 -10.70
C ALA A 212 15.06 -9.68 -10.03
N MET A 213 15.27 -8.36 -9.89
CA MET A 213 16.49 -7.78 -9.33
C MET A 213 16.18 -6.97 -8.07
N VAL A 214 17.09 -7.00 -7.09
CA VAL A 214 17.01 -6.19 -5.87
C VAL A 214 18.05 -5.09 -5.94
N PHE A 215 17.62 -3.85 -5.69
CA PHE A 215 18.46 -2.67 -5.66
C PHE A 215 18.50 -2.06 -4.28
N ALA A 216 19.64 -1.46 -3.91
CA ALA A 216 19.78 -0.73 -2.65
C ALA A 216 18.86 0.52 -2.64
N GLN A 217 18.52 0.97 -1.43
CA GLN A 217 17.54 2.05 -1.22
C GLN A 217 17.94 3.40 -1.83
N GLU A 218 19.25 3.64 -1.99
CA GLU A 218 19.78 4.91 -2.51
C GLU A 218 19.71 4.99 -4.04
N ARG A 219 19.38 3.88 -4.71
CA ARG A 219 19.37 3.81 -6.17
C ARG A 219 18.14 4.51 -6.75
N LYS A 220 18.38 5.16 -7.89
CA LYS A 220 17.36 5.76 -8.73
C LYS A 220 17.15 4.88 -9.96
N LEU A 221 15.90 4.50 -10.19
CA LEU A 221 15.52 3.65 -11.31
C LEU A 221 14.78 4.48 -12.36
N ASN A 222 15.21 4.38 -13.62
CA ASN A 222 14.52 4.97 -14.75
C ASN A 222 13.96 3.85 -15.63
N ILE A 223 12.65 3.83 -15.82
CA ILE A 223 11.94 2.87 -16.66
C ILE A 223 11.55 3.58 -17.94
N CYS A 224 12.24 3.25 -19.04
CA CYS A 224 11.98 3.80 -20.35
C CYS A 224 11.06 2.88 -21.14
N VAL A 225 9.97 3.43 -21.65
CA VAL A 225 9.00 2.74 -22.52
C VAL A 225 9.45 2.87 -23.95
N GLY A 226 9.48 1.77 -24.69
CA GLY A 226 9.81 1.74 -26.12
C GLY A 226 8.77 2.43 -26.99
N GLN A 227 8.86 2.22 -28.30
CA GLN A 227 7.91 2.76 -29.26
C GLN A 227 6.58 2.02 -29.17
N VAL A 228 5.51 2.74 -28.84
CA VAL A 228 4.15 2.23 -28.69
C VAL A 228 3.18 3.28 -29.23
N ALA A 229 1.96 2.87 -29.56
CA ALA A 229 0.89 3.84 -29.86
C ALA A 229 0.44 4.54 -28.57
N ASP A 230 -0.03 5.78 -28.69
CA ASP A 230 -0.49 6.55 -27.54
C ASP A 230 -1.63 5.83 -26.78
N GLY A 231 -1.56 5.87 -25.45
CA GLY A 231 -2.54 5.23 -24.57
C GLY A 231 -2.44 3.71 -24.49
N GLU A 232 -1.32 3.12 -24.89
CA GLU A 232 -1.09 1.67 -24.81
C GLU A 232 -0.29 1.24 -23.57
N VAL A 233 0.34 2.19 -22.88
CA VAL A 233 1.10 1.95 -21.64
C VAL A 233 0.61 2.86 -20.53
N PHE A 234 0.57 2.33 -19.33
CA PHE A 234 0.13 3.06 -18.15
C PHE A 234 1.12 2.88 -17.00
N ILE A 235 1.26 3.93 -16.17
CA ILE A 235 1.92 3.86 -14.88
C ILE A 235 0.88 4.00 -13.77
N SER A 236 1.00 3.23 -12.71
CA SER A 236 0.12 3.28 -11.53
C SER A 236 0.89 3.02 -10.24
N CYS A 237 0.37 3.57 -9.13
CA CYS A 237 0.84 3.32 -7.77
C CYS A 237 -0.23 2.54 -7.01
N ASP A 238 0.14 1.43 -6.34
CA ASP A 238 -0.74 0.63 -5.47
C ASP A 238 -2.09 0.24 -6.11
N GLY A 239 -2.10 -0.01 -7.42
CA GLY A 239 -3.31 -0.38 -8.15
C GLY A 239 -4.31 0.76 -8.37
N ALA A 240 -3.92 2.02 -8.17
CA ALA A 240 -4.73 3.18 -8.53
C ALA A 240 -4.95 3.28 -10.04
N ALA A 241 -5.84 4.20 -10.46
CA ALA A 241 -6.09 4.45 -11.87
C ALA A 241 -4.79 4.79 -12.61
N GLY A 242 -4.53 4.08 -13.72
CA GLY A 242 -3.30 4.23 -14.50
C GLY A 242 -3.25 5.59 -15.21
N PHE A 243 -2.09 6.23 -15.17
CA PHE A 243 -1.78 7.40 -15.98
C PHE A 243 -1.16 6.96 -17.32
N PRO A 244 -1.66 7.43 -18.47
CA PRO A 244 -1.17 7.00 -19.77
C PRO A 244 0.23 7.54 -20.06
N LEU A 245 1.14 6.67 -20.50
CA LEU A 245 2.49 7.00 -20.94
C LEU A 245 2.56 7.08 -22.46
N LYS A 246 3.31 8.06 -22.98
CA LYS A 246 3.63 8.18 -24.41
C LYS A 246 4.80 7.27 -24.78
N ALA A 247 4.93 6.98 -26.07
CA ALA A 247 6.13 6.34 -26.61
C ALA A 247 7.39 7.12 -26.22
N GLY A 248 8.42 6.40 -25.77
CA GLY A 248 9.68 6.98 -25.30
C GLY A 248 9.61 7.67 -23.94
N ALA A 249 8.45 7.63 -23.25
CA ALA A 249 8.35 8.19 -21.90
C ALA A 249 9.27 7.45 -20.92
N THR A 250 9.78 8.18 -19.95
CA THR A 250 10.61 7.64 -18.87
C THR A 250 9.92 7.93 -17.54
N ALA A 251 9.67 6.89 -16.75
CA ALA A 251 9.26 6.99 -15.37
C ALA A 251 10.49 6.85 -14.46
N GLU A 252 10.74 7.86 -13.64
CA GLU A 252 11.72 7.78 -12.56
C GLU A 252 11.03 7.21 -11.32
N VAL A 253 11.65 6.20 -10.70
CA VAL A 253 11.18 5.58 -9.46
C VAL A 253 12.33 5.51 -8.45
N ARG A 254 12.09 5.99 -7.24
CA ARG A 254 13.04 5.95 -6.13
C ARG A 254 12.31 5.77 -4.81
N LEU A 255 13.04 5.47 -3.74
CA LEU A 255 12.44 5.55 -2.41
C LEU A 255 12.11 7.00 -2.05
N SER A 256 10.98 7.16 -1.39
CA SER A 256 10.56 8.43 -0.81
C SER A 256 11.26 8.67 0.52
N ASP A 257 11.46 9.94 0.88
CA ASP A 257 11.91 10.33 2.22
C ASP A 257 10.80 10.19 3.26
N GLN A 258 9.56 9.98 2.83
CA GLN A 258 8.39 9.77 3.66
C GLN A 258 8.18 8.29 3.98
N VAL A 259 7.54 8.02 5.11
CA VAL A 259 7.16 6.67 5.56
C VAL A 259 5.70 6.63 5.97
N VAL A 260 5.05 5.50 5.79
CA VAL A 260 3.76 5.19 6.41
C VAL A 260 4.04 4.43 7.71
N GLN A 261 3.39 4.85 8.79
CA GLN A 261 3.49 4.20 10.09
C GLN A 261 2.33 3.24 10.28
N LEU A 262 2.64 1.94 10.42
CA LEU A 262 1.67 0.94 10.78
C LEU A 262 1.77 0.63 12.27
N ILE A 263 0.62 0.50 12.93
CA ILE A 263 0.57 0.03 14.33
C ILE A 263 0.75 -1.49 14.36
N THR A 264 1.66 -1.94 15.20
CA THR A 264 1.95 -3.37 15.44
C THR A 264 2.04 -3.64 16.94
N PHE A 265 1.83 -4.90 17.34
CA PHE A 265 1.89 -5.34 18.72
C PHE A 265 3.05 -6.30 18.97
N SER A 266 3.62 -6.86 17.90
CA SER A 266 4.75 -7.78 17.97
C SER A 266 5.64 -7.66 16.74
N LYS A 267 6.95 -7.81 16.90
CA LYS A 267 7.89 -7.92 15.78
C LYS A 267 7.66 -9.19 14.93
N ALA A 268 6.94 -10.17 15.47
CA ALA A 268 6.62 -11.41 14.77
C ALA A 268 5.42 -11.28 13.83
N ASP A 269 4.60 -10.21 13.93
CA ASP A 269 3.34 -10.05 13.19
C ASP A 269 3.54 -10.24 11.67
N GLN A 270 4.59 -9.68 11.10
CA GLN A 270 4.91 -9.83 9.68
C GLN A 270 5.19 -11.30 9.28
N PHE A 271 6.05 -11.98 10.04
CA PHE A 271 6.43 -13.37 9.72
C PHE A 271 5.26 -14.32 9.90
N GLN A 272 4.40 -14.06 10.89
CA GLN A 272 3.16 -14.81 11.08
C GLN A 272 2.20 -14.62 9.91
N ALA A 273 2.04 -13.39 9.41
CA ALA A 273 1.23 -13.09 8.24
C ALA A 273 1.77 -13.81 6.98
N ILE A 274 3.09 -13.81 6.77
CA ILE A 274 3.74 -14.53 5.66
C ILE A 274 3.46 -16.05 5.77
N ASP A 275 3.72 -16.66 6.94
CA ASP A 275 3.52 -18.08 7.15
C ASP A 275 2.06 -18.50 6.95
N GLN A 276 1.12 -17.80 7.55
CA GLN A 276 -0.32 -18.07 7.41
C GLN A 276 -0.77 -17.97 5.96
N LYS A 277 -0.33 -16.93 5.22
CA LYS A 277 -0.75 -16.72 3.84
C LYS A 277 -0.13 -17.72 2.86
N LEU A 278 1.12 -18.13 3.09
CA LEU A 278 1.75 -19.18 2.28
C LEU A 278 1.12 -20.55 2.53
N ARG A 279 0.72 -20.86 3.77
CA ARG A 279 0.03 -22.13 4.09
C ARG A 279 -1.41 -22.17 3.58
N SER A 280 -2.14 -21.06 3.62
CA SER A 280 -3.53 -20.99 3.14
C SER A 280 -3.68 -21.10 1.62
N ARG A 281 -2.59 -21.04 0.86
CA ARG A 281 -2.55 -21.21 -0.60
C ARG A 281 -2.19 -22.64 -1.04
N ARG A 282 -1.91 -23.54 -0.09
CA ARG A 282 -1.76 -24.97 -0.32
C ARG A 282 -3.10 -25.68 -0.11
#